data_37f3b64d09d0012cff8e994133ec305e
#
_entry.id   37f3b64d09d0012cff8e994133ec305e
#
_cell.length_a   1.000
_cell.length_b   1.000
_cell.length_c   1.000
_cell.angle_alpha   90.00
_cell.angle_beta   90.00
_cell.angle_gamma   90.00
#
_symmetry.space_group_name_H-M   'P 1'
#
loop_
_entity.id
_entity.type
_entity.pdbx_description
1 polymer ?
#
loop_
_entity_poly.entity_id
_entity_poly.type
_entity_poly.pdbx_seq_one_letter_code
_entity_poly.pdbx_strand_id
1 'polypeptide(L)'
;MRKIYSIWFLLALLAFAACSPEEDDLFDKSAAERIDEAIKQDLSVLRGAKNGWVMEYYPSPTKMYGGYTFLVSFGEDGKANVMCDFFADGEGVKSEYEVKQSAGVMLTFDTYNEIFHFFSEPSNYLGIGEQGEGMEGDYEFLILECTPEKVVLKGKKTGNKMLMTPLPENEEWAHYMGTVKQIAKEAYPALYDVKVGENVEYAVTQRYHKFVLVNKDGSEKDLPFVYTVEGIKFSEPVTIGGQDVQSLVWDSETMAYANNNIRIVAQELPAGYKKYEELLGEYIFVYGDGNDSAPVLLREELFNHSFIMEG
;
A
#
# COMPACT_ATOMS: atom_id res chain seq x y z
N MET A 1 -34.13 -67.54 25.18
CA MET A 1 -33.08 -66.86 24.39
C MET A 1 -33.61 -66.06 23.19
N ARG A 2 -34.63 -66.47 22.47
CA ARG A 2 -35.18 -65.73 21.32
C ARG A 2 -35.76 -64.35 21.62
N LYS A 3 -36.30 -64.12 22.82
CA LYS A 3 -36.89 -62.83 23.23
C LYS A 3 -35.84 -61.73 23.52
N ILE A 4 -34.61 -62.13 23.91
CA ILE A 4 -33.52 -61.17 24.20
C ILE A 4 -32.97 -60.58 22.91
N TYR A 5 -32.83 -61.36 21.85
CA TYR A 5 -32.34 -60.85 20.57
C TYR A 5 -33.33 -59.87 19.89
N SER A 6 -34.64 -60.04 20.12
CA SER A 6 -35.64 -59.09 19.61
C SER A 6 -35.57 -57.71 20.32
N ILE A 7 -35.23 -57.71 21.60
CA ILE A 7 -35.06 -56.44 22.36
C ILE A 7 -33.79 -55.70 21.93
N TRP A 8 -32.70 -56.42 21.70
CA TRP A 8 -31.46 -55.85 21.18
C TRP A 8 -31.60 -55.32 19.76
N PHE A 9 -32.39 -55.99 18.91
CA PHE A 9 -32.68 -55.54 17.54
C PHE A 9 -33.58 -54.31 17.53
N LEU A 10 -34.52 -54.20 18.46
CA LEU A 10 -35.37 -52.99 18.63
C LEU A 10 -34.57 -51.80 19.18
N LEU A 11 -33.66 -52.03 20.09
CA LEU A 11 -32.74 -50.98 20.64
C LEU A 11 -31.75 -50.50 19.56
N ALA A 12 -31.26 -51.38 18.69
CA ALA A 12 -30.38 -51.00 17.59
C ALA A 12 -31.14 -50.19 16.53
N LEU A 13 -32.40 -50.47 16.24
CA LEU A 13 -33.25 -49.67 15.34
C LEU A 13 -33.56 -48.27 15.90
N LEU A 14 -33.71 -48.13 17.20
CA LEU A 14 -33.93 -46.81 17.84
C LEU A 14 -32.66 -45.94 17.84
N ALA A 15 -31.44 -46.54 17.80
CA ALA A 15 -30.18 -45.82 17.73
C ALA A 15 -29.93 -45.18 16.34
N PHE A 16 -30.54 -45.74 15.26
CA PHE A 16 -30.44 -45.17 13.92
C PHE A 16 -31.44 -44.03 13.65
N ALA A 17 -32.46 -43.84 14.48
CA ALA A 17 -33.45 -42.80 14.36
C ALA A 17 -33.06 -41.50 15.09
N ALA A 18 -31.94 -41.51 15.86
CA ALA A 18 -31.52 -40.38 16.69
C ALA A 18 -30.44 -39.49 16.07
N CYS A 19 -30.13 -39.65 14.76
CA CYS A 19 -29.20 -38.78 14.05
C CYS A 19 -29.85 -38.21 12.80
N SER A 20 -30.80 -37.33 12.96
CA SER A 20 -30.92 -36.14 12.11
C SER A 20 -30.60 -34.95 13.00
N PRO A 21 -29.43 -34.32 12.86
CA PRO A 21 -29.27 -32.98 13.34
C PRO A 21 -30.25 -32.15 12.50
N GLU A 22 -31.36 -31.72 13.05
CA GLU A 22 -31.97 -30.46 12.65
C GLU A 22 -30.88 -29.43 13.01
N GLU A 23 -29.93 -29.20 12.10
CA GLU A 23 -29.22 -27.94 12.05
C GLU A 23 -30.33 -26.91 11.79
N ASP A 24 -30.75 -26.21 12.83
CA ASP A 24 -31.43 -24.95 12.65
C ASP A 24 -30.52 -24.12 11.76
N ASP A 25 -30.85 -24.05 10.48
CA ASP A 25 -30.13 -23.18 9.54
C ASP A 25 -30.27 -21.76 10.08
N LEU A 26 -29.24 -21.30 10.80
CA LEU A 26 -29.15 -19.92 11.33
C LEU A 26 -29.29 -18.87 10.23
N PHE A 27 -29.30 -19.31 8.99
CA PHE A 27 -29.40 -18.47 7.79
C PHE A 27 -30.38 -19.06 6.79
N ASP A 28 -31.25 -18.22 6.24
CA ASP A 28 -32.23 -18.57 5.22
C ASP A 28 -31.61 -19.04 3.89
N LYS A 29 -30.29 -18.81 3.70
CA LYS A 29 -29.53 -19.11 2.47
C LYS A 29 -28.32 -19.95 2.76
N SER A 30 -27.94 -20.84 1.84
CA SER A 30 -26.72 -21.61 1.90
C SER A 30 -25.47 -20.71 1.91
N ALA A 31 -24.35 -21.21 2.44
CA ALA A 31 -23.08 -20.47 2.47
C ALA A 31 -22.63 -20.07 1.05
N ALA A 32 -22.84 -20.93 0.05
CA ALA A 32 -22.50 -20.62 -1.35
C ALA A 32 -23.35 -19.48 -1.91
N GLU A 33 -24.68 -19.49 -1.71
CA GLU A 33 -25.56 -18.42 -2.17
C GLU A 33 -25.21 -17.06 -1.52
N ARG A 34 -24.85 -17.06 -0.22
CA ARG A 34 -24.44 -15.83 0.47
C ARG A 34 -23.14 -15.26 -0.09
N ILE A 35 -22.18 -16.11 -0.43
CA ILE A 35 -20.91 -15.68 -1.05
C ILE A 35 -21.17 -15.14 -2.46
N ASP A 36 -21.98 -15.81 -3.27
CA ASP A 36 -22.34 -15.34 -4.61
C ASP A 36 -23.05 -13.97 -4.58
N GLU A 37 -23.92 -13.75 -3.60
CA GLU A 37 -24.56 -12.46 -3.39
C GLU A 37 -23.57 -11.39 -2.96
N ALA A 38 -22.66 -11.70 -2.03
CA ALA A 38 -21.59 -10.80 -1.61
C ALA A 38 -20.67 -10.41 -2.77
N ILE A 39 -20.26 -11.36 -3.62
CA ILE A 39 -19.47 -11.09 -4.83
C ILE A 39 -20.21 -10.11 -5.76
N LYS A 40 -21.50 -10.32 -6.01
CA LYS A 40 -22.30 -9.42 -6.87
C LYS A 40 -22.44 -8.02 -6.27
N GLN A 41 -22.64 -7.94 -4.95
CA GLN A 41 -22.73 -6.68 -4.24
C GLN A 41 -21.40 -5.92 -4.29
N ASP A 42 -20.30 -6.60 -3.98
CA ASP A 42 -18.95 -6.00 -3.97
C ASP A 42 -18.55 -5.52 -5.37
N LEU A 43 -18.82 -6.32 -6.41
CA LEU A 43 -18.62 -5.90 -7.81
C LEU A 43 -19.45 -4.65 -8.16
N SER A 44 -20.69 -4.57 -7.69
CA SER A 44 -21.55 -3.40 -7.92
C SER A 44 -20.98 -2.15 -7.25
N VAL A 45 -20.44 -2.27 -6.04
CA VAL A 45 -19.80 -1.17 -5.31
C VAL A 45 -18.49 -0.76 -5.99
N LEU A 46 -17.61 -1.71 -6.28
CA LEU A 46 -16.31 -1.44 -6.93
C LEU A 46 -16.48 -0.68 -8.26
N ARG A 47 -17.44 -1.09 -9.08
CA ARG A 47 -17.80 -0.46 -10.37
C ARG A 47 -18.57 0.84 -10.22
N GLY A 48 -19.24 1.02 -9.07
CA GLY A 48 -20.11 2.17 -8.79
C GLY A 48 -19.36 3.49 -8.61
N ALA A 49 -18.07 3.44 -8.25
CA ALA A 49 -17.23 4.64 -8.19
C ALA A 49 -16.88 5.10 -9.61
N LYS A 50 -17.63 6.07 -10.14
CA LYS A 50 -17.55 6.52 -11.53
C LYS A 50 -16.16 6.97 -11.95
N ASN A 51 -15.41 7.58 -11.03
CA ASN A 51 -14.04 8.04 -11.26
C ASN A 51 -12.98 7.11 -10.64
N GLY A 52 -13.40 5.93 -10.14
CA GLY A 52 -12.51 4.99 -9.48
C GLY A 52 -12.21 5.35 -8.03
N TRP A 53 -11.15 4.78 -7.52
CA TRP A 53 -10.78 4.74 -6.12
C TRP A 53 -9.35 5.23 -5.92
N VAL A 54 -9.11 5.94 -4.83
CA VAL A 54 -7.78 6.15 -4.26
C VAL A 54 -7.50 5.01 -3.28
N MET A 55 -6.42 4.26 -3.51
CA MET A 55 -6.03 3.13 -2.67
C MET A 55 -4.71 3.41 -1.96
N GLU A 56 -4.69 3.22 -0.65
CA GLU A 56 -3.49 3.23 0.17
C GLU A 56 -2.88 1.83 0.16
N TYR A 57 -1.80 1.64 -0.60
CA TYR A 57 -1.16 0.35 -0.79
C TYR A 57 0.12 0.23 0.04
N TYR A 58 0.26 -0.83 0.82
CA TYR A 58 1.42 -1.09 1.67
C TYR A 58 2.06 -2.44 1.33
N PRO A 59 3.17 -2.47 0.57
CA PRO A 59 3.95 -3.68 0.38
C PRO A 59 4.70 -4.05 1.66
N SER A 60 5.20 -5.29 1.72
CA SER A 60 5.87 -5.92 2.86
C SER A 60 5.01 -6.05 4.12
N PRO A 61 5.03 -7.20 4.81
CA PRO A 61 4.29 -7.39 6.07
C PRO A 61 4.65 -6.37 7.16
N THR A 62 5.88 -5.87 7.15
CA THR A 62 6.38 -4.87 8.10
C THR A 62 6.20 -3.44 7.62
N LYS A 63 5.69 -3.22 6.41
CA LYS A 63 5.58 -1.90 5.75
C LYS A 63 6.94 -1.18 5.65
N MET A 64 8.03 -1.94 5.50
CA MET A 64 9.39 -1.39 5.53
C MET A 64 9.70 -0.43 4.36
N TYR A 65 8.92 -0.49 3.29
CA TYR A 65 9.01 0.42 2.13
C TYR A 65 8.02 1.60 2.24
N GLY A 66 7.25 1.70 3.35
CA GLY A 66 6.16 2.66 3.47
C GLY A 66 4.95 2.27 2.63
N GLY A 67 4.14 3.25 2.25
CA GLY A 67 2.93 3.06 1.46
C GLY A 67 2.95 3.85 0.17
N TYR A 68 2.17 3.42 -0.81
CA TYR A 68 2.06 4.01 -2.14
C TYR A 68 0.62 4.36 -2.44
N THR A 69 0.41 5.47 -3.11
CA THR A 69 -0.92 5.93 -3.51
C THR A 69 -1.24 5.40 -4.89
N PHE A 70 -2.28 4.57 -4.97
CA PHE A 70 -2.78 4.02 -6.20
C PHE A 70 -4.10 4.70 -6.58
N LEU A 71 -4.36 4.84 -7.87
CA LEU A 71 -5.69 5.07 -8.43
C LEU A 71 -6.12 3.80 -9.15
N VAL A 72 -7.33 3.32 -8.84
CA VAL A 72 -7.85 2.08 -9.42
C VAL A 72 -9.30 2.28 -9.86
N SER A 73 -9.63 1.91 -11.09
CA SER A 73 -11.03 1.85 -11.54
C SER A 73 -11.36 0.46 -12.07
N PHE A 74 -12.64 0.09 -11.96
CA PHE A 74 -13.15 -1.23 -12.32
C PHE A 74 -14.23 -1.12 -13.39
N GLY A 75 -13.94 -1.64 -14.59
CA GLY A 75 -14.88 -1.66 -15.70
C GLY A 75 -15.86 -2.84 -15.65
N GLU A 76 -17.01 -2.69 -16.31
CA GLU A 76 -17.97 -3.79 -16.48
C GLU A 76 -17.43 -4.90 -17.39
N ASP A 77 -16.45 -4.57 -18.23
CA ASP A 77 -15.75 -5.49 -19.12
C ASP A 77 -14.73 -6.41 -18.41
N GLY A 78 -14.66 -6.34 -17.08
CA GLY A 78 -13.71 -7.12 -16.28
C GLY A 78 -12.29 -6.56 -16.28
N LYS A 79 -12.09 -5.33 -16.76
CA LYS A 79 -10.78 -4.68 -16.76
C LYS A 79 -10.70 -3.60 -15.69
N ALA A 80 -9.56 -3.56 -15.03
CA ALA A 80 -9.17 -2.46 -14.15
C ALA A 80 -8.15 -1.57 -14.86
N ASN A 81 -8.20 -0.25 -14.57
CA ASN A 81 -7.13 0.66 -14.87
C ASN A 81 -6.44 1.04 -13.56
N VAL A 82 -5.12 1.04 -13.53
CA VAL A 82 -4.31 1.26 -12.32
C VAL A 82 -3.24 2.29 -12.59
N MET A 83 -3.11 3.28 -11.72
CA MET A 83 -1.97 4.22 -11.63
C MET A 83 -1.35 4.12 -10.25
N CYS A 84 -0.08 4.54 -10.13
CA CYS A 84 0.63 4.59 -8.86
C CYS A 84 1.58 5.79 -8.85
N ASP A 85 1.78 6.39 -7.67
CA ASP A 85 2.68 7.53 -7.47
C ASP A 85 4.16 7.20 -7.75
N PHE A 86 4.50 5.93 -7.73
CA PHE A 86 5.83 5.43 -8.02
C PHE A 86 6.19 5.39 -9.53
N PHE A 87 5.21 5.09 -10.41
CA PHE A 87 5.48 4.93 -11.84
C PHE A 87 5.42 6.27 -12.60
N ALA A 88 6.04 6.30 -13.79
CA ALA A 88 6.01 7.46 -14.66
C ALA A 88 4.56 7.90 -15.00
N ASP A 89 4.41 9.15 -15.42
CA ASP A 89 3.13 9.69 -15.83
C ASP A 89 2.62 8.97 -17.08
N GLY A 90 1.30 8.75 -17.15
CA GLY A 90 0.67 8.05 -18.27
C GLY A 90 -0.84 7.93 -18.07
N GLU A 91 -1.47 7.11 -18.91
CA GLU A 91 -2.91 6.82 -18.83
C GLU A 91 -3.27 5.71 -17.81
N GLY A 92 -2.26 5.18 -17.12
CA GLY A 92 -2.39 4.00 -16.26
C GLY A 92 -2.22 2.68 -17.01
N VAL A 93 -2.15 1.60 -16.24
CA VAL A 93 -1.97 0.22 -16.73
C VAL A 93 -3.29 -0.52 -16.65
N LYS A 94 -3.75 -1.03 -17.78
CA LYS A 94 -4.99 -1.83 -17.88
C LYS A 94 -4.67 -3.32 -17.79
N SER A 95 -5.40 -4.03 -16.93
CA SER A 95 -5.34 -5.49 -16.81
C SER A 95 -6.72 -6.04 -16.48
N GLU A 96 -6.87 -7.35 -16.53
CA GLU A 96 -8.06 -7.99 -16.02
C GLU A 96 -8.06 -8.02 -14.49
N TYR A 97 -9.24 -8.01 -13.90
CA TYR A 97 -9.45 -8.25 -12.48
C TYR A 97 -10.60 -9.24 -12.29
N GLU A 98 -10.59 -9.90 -11.17
CA GLU A 98 -11.66 -10.83 -10.79
C GLU A 98 -12.05 -10.65 -9.32
N VAL A 99 -13.35 -10.75 -9.03
CA VAL A 99 -13.84 -10.92 -7.66
C VAL A 99 -14.39 -12.33 -7.56
N LYS A 100 -13.76 -13.15 -6.73
CA LYS A 100 -14.05 -14.59 -6.63
C LYS A 100 -14.11 -15.08 -5.18
N GLN A 101 -14.69 -16.27 -5.02
CA GLN A 101 -14.66 -16.96 -3.74
C GLN A 101 -13.25 -17.51 -3.46
N SER A 102 -12.76 -17.27 -2.23
CA SER A 102 -11.57 -17.89 -1.66
C SER A 102 -11.82 -18.20 -0.18
N ALA A 103 -10.96 -17.76 0.75
CA ALA A 103 -11.24 -17.76 2.19
C ALA A 103 -12.27 -16.68 2.61
N GLY A 104 -13.00 -16.14 1.68
CA GLY A 104 -13.99 -15.07 1.70
C GLY A 104 -14.17 -14.54 0.30
N VAL A 105 -14.64 -13.31 0.14
CA VAL A 105 -14.67 -12.61 -1.15
C VAL A 105 -13.28 -12.01 -1.40
N MET A 106 -12.69 -12.31 -2.54
CA MET A 106 -11.33 -11.92 -2.90
C MET A 106 -11.30 -11.14 -4.22
N LEU A 107 -10.72 -9.96 -4.20
CA LEU A 107 -10.32 -9.19 -5.38
C LEU A 107 -8.92 -9.63 -5.80
N THR A 108 -8.73 -9.92 -7.09
CA THR A 108 -7.45 -10.39 -7.62
C THR A 108 -7.11 -9.74 -8.96
N PHE A 109 -5.81 -9.50 -9.18
CA PHE A 109 -5.18 -9.05 -10.41
C PHE A 109 -4.19 -10.10 -10.91
N ASP A 110 -4.60 -11.39 -10.90
CA ASP A 110 -3.76 -12.53 -11.28
C ASP A 110 -3.39 -12.57 -12.76
N THR A 111 -4.11 -11.87 -13.65
CA THR A 111 -3.59 -11.50 -14.96
C THR A 111 -2.60 -10.37 -14.77
N TYR A 112 -1.43 -10.45 -15.43
CA TYR A 112 -0.31 -9.55 -15.21
C TYR A 112 -0.72 -8.06 -15.28
N ASN A 113 -0.54 -7.37 -14.16
CA ASN A 113 -0.62 -5.91 -14.06
C ASN A 113 0.76 -5.41 -13.65
N GLU A 114 1.41 -4.62 -14.51
CA GLU A 114 2.78 -4.17 -14.31
C GLU A 114 2.99 -3.50 -12.95
N ILE A 115 2.01 -2.71 -12.49
CA ILE A 115 2.11 -1.96 -11.23
C ILE A 115 2.06 -2.92 -10.03
N PHE A 116 0.99 -3.71 -9.87
CA PHE A 116 0.89 -4.63 -8.74
C PHE A 116 2.00 -5.69 -8.75
N HIS A 117 2.36 -6.20 -9.94
CA HIS A 117 3.38 -7.23 -10.05
C HIS A 117 4.78 -6.70 -9.78
N PHE A 118 5.07 -5.44 -10.12
CA PHE A 118 6.34 -4.81 -9.73
C PHE A 118 6.61 -4.95 -8.22
N PHE A 119 5.60 -4.65 -7.38
CA PHE A 119 5.71 -4.76 -5.93
C PHE A 119 5.74 -6.22 -5.43
N SER A 120 5.18 -7.16 -6.19
CA SER A 120 5.04 -8.57 -5.79
C SER A 120 6.15 -9.47 -6.32
N GLU A 121 6.88 -9.05 -7.36
CA GLU A 121 7.94 -9.83 -7.97
C GLU A 121 9.16 -9.95 -7.06
N PRO A 122 9.69 -11.16 -6.87
CA PRO A 122 10.90 -11.39 -6.07
C PRO A 122 12.16 -10.70 -6.62
N SER A 123 12.15 -10.35 -7.91
CA SER A 123 13.22 -9.67 -8.61
C SER A 123 12.61 -8.69 -9.60
N ASN A 124 12.18 -7.52 -9.11
CA ASN A 124 11.70 -6.47 -9.99
C ASN A 124 12.85 -5.85 -10.80
N TYR A 125 12.51 -5.22 -11.92
CA TYR A 125 13.52 -4.71 -12.88
C TYR A 125 14.40 -3.57 -12.34
N LEU A 126 14.01 -2.94 -11.21
CA LEU A 126 14.83 -1.93 -10.52
C LEU A 126 15.69 -2.53 -9.41
N GLY A 127 15.54 -3.81 -9.10
CA GLY A 127 16.31 -4.48 -8.05
C GLY A 127 15.99 -3.98 -6.64
N ILE A 128 14.80 -3.42 -6.43
CA ILE A 128 14.38 -2.88 -5.13
C ILE A 128 13.83 -4.00 -4.26
N GLY A 129 14.27 -4.00 -3.00
CA GLY A 129 13.87 -4.99 -2.01
C GLY A 129 14.98 -5.99 -1.71
N GLU A 130 14.69 -6.95 -0.84
CA GLU A 130 15.62 -8.01 -0.49
C GLU A 130 15.81 -8.98 -1.67
N GLN A 131 17.03 -9.47 -1.83
CA GLN A 131 17.37 -10.36 -2.92
C GLN A 131 16.53 -11.65 -2.89
N GLY A 132 15.74 -11.88 -3.93
CA GLY A 132 14.86 -13.05 -4.06
C GLY A 132 13.50 -12.92 -3.37
N GLU A 133 13.23 -11.79 -2.70
CA GLU A 133 11.94 -11.49 -2.05
C GLU A 133 11.28 -10.24 -2.63
N GLY A 134 12.08 -9.32 -3.18
CA GLY A 134 11.62 -8.06 -3.72
C GLY A 134 10.96 -7.18 -2.66
N MET A 135 9.88 -6.50 -3.01
CA MET A 135 9.13 -5.66 -2.06
C MET A 135 8.00 -6.40 -1.36
N GLU A 136 7.82 -7.69 -1.63
CA GLU A 136 6.82 -8.57 -1.00
C GLU A 136 5.35 -8.07 -1.10
N GLY A 137 5.00 -7.36 -2.14
CA GLY A 137 3.67 -6.81 -2.33
C GLY A 137 2.58 -7.86 -2.60
N ASP A 138 1.32 -7.42 -2.58
CA ASP A 138 0.13 -8.22 -2.88
C ASP A 138 -0.48 -7.79 -4.23
N TYR A 139 -1.05 -8.75 -4.94
CA TYR A 139 -1.97 -8.55 -6.05
C TYR A 139 -3.29 -9.31 -5.86
N GLU A 140 -3.46 -9.95 -4.69
CA GLU A 140 -4.66 -10.64 -4.25
C GLU A 140 -5.09 -10.09 -2.87
N PHE A 141 -6.35 -9.72 -2.74
CA PHE A 141 -6.86 -9.02 -1.57
C PHE A 141 -8.19 -9.60 -1.11
N LEU A 142 -8.29 -10.00 0.16
CA LEU A 142 -9.57 -10.27 0.80
C LEU A 142 -10.33 -8.97 1.00
N ILE A 143 -11.60 -8.93 0.59
CA ILE A 143 -12.50 -7.82 0.84
C ILE A 143 -13.06 -7.99 2.25
N LEU A 144 -12.74 -7.05 3.15
CA LEU A 144 -13.21 -7.06 4.53
C LEU A 144 -14.46 -6.20 4.73
N GLU A 145 -14.54 -5.11 3.98
CA GLU A 145 -15.69 -4.19 3.95
C GLU A 145 -15.77 -3.59 2.55
N CYS A 146 -16.97 -3.49 2.00
CA CYS A 146 -17.20 -2.93 0.67
C CYS A 146 -18.47 -2.09 0.68
N THR A 147 -18.31 -0.77 0.74
CA THR A 147 -19.39 0.21 0.71
C THR A 147 -19.09 1.31 -0.31
N PRO A 148 -20.06 2.10 -0.77
CA PRO A 148 -19.79 3.21 -1.68
C PRO A 148 -18.85 4.27 -1.13
N GLU A 149 -18.72 4.40 0.20
CA GLU A 149 -17.87 5.38 0.87
C GLU A 149 -16.45 4.88 1.07
N LYS A 150 -16.26 3.56 1.19
CA LYS A 150 -14.94 2.95 1.40
C LYS A 150 -14.93 1.46 1.11
N VAL A 151 -13.79 0.97 0.69
CA VAL A 151 -13.49 -0.47 0.62
C VAL A 151 -12.25 -0.74 1.48
N VAL A 152 -12.36 -1.73 2.37
CA VAL A 152 -11.26 -2.19 3.20
C VAL A 152 -10.80 -3.55 2.69
N LEU A 153 -9.57 -3.60 2.24
CA LEU A 153 -8.92 -4.80 1.72
C LEU A 153 -7.89 -5.33 2.73
N LYS A 154 -7.60 -6.61 2.64
CA LYS A 154 -6.49 -7.23 3.34
C LYS A 154 -5.64 -8.01 2.34
N GLY A 155 -4.37 -7.65 2.22
CA GLY A 155 -3.40 -8.37 1.40
C GLY A 155 -3.34 -9.85 1.79
N LYS A 156 -3.35 -10.72 0.82
CA LYS A 156 -3.34 -12.18 1.04
C LYS A 156 -1.99 -12.65 1.58
N LYS A 157 -0.90 -12.08 1.06
CA LYS A 157 0.48 -12.40 1.45
C LYS A 157 0.92 -11.61 2.68
N THR A 158 0.79 -10.28 2.61
CA THR A 158 1.28 -9.38 3.67
C THR A 158 0.39 -9.36 4.90
N GLY A 159 -0.92 -9.57 4.74
CA GLY A 159 -1.91 -9.34 5.80
C GLY A 159 -2.19 -7.86 6.09
N ASN A 160 -1.57 -6.94 5.38
CA ASN A 160 -1.77 -5.51 5.55
C ASN A 160 -3.19 -5.10 5.16
N LYS A 161 -3.76 -4.19 5.96
CA LYS A 161 -5.00 -3.52 5.59
C LYS A 161 -4.69 -2.39 4.62
N MET A 162 -5.48 -2.32 3.56
CA MET A 162 -5.42 -1.29 2.53
C MET A 162 -6.80 -0.65 2.44
N LEU A 163 -6.83 0.67 2.40
CA LEU A 163 -8.07 1.44 2.34
C LEU A 163 -8.24 1.98 0.93
N MET A 164 -9.43 1.83 0.37
CA MET A 164 -9.83 2.52 -0.84
C MET A 164 -10.97 3.50 -0.52
N THR A 165 -10.85 4.74 -1.00
CA THR A 165 -11.88 5.77 -0.94
C THR A 165 -12.22 6.25 -2.34
N PRO A 166 -13.48 6.59 -2.65
CA PRO A 166 -13.83 7.02 -3.99
C PRO A 166 -13.13 8.33 -4.36
N LEU A 167 -12.56 8.38 -5.56
CA LEU A 167 -12.03 9.62 -6.11
C LEU A 167 -13.20 10.51 -6.55
N PRO A 168 -13.20 11.84 -6.23
CA PRO A 168 -14.26 12.75 -6.67
C PRO A 168 -14.49 12.70 -8.19
N GLU A 169 -15.76 12.74 -8.62
CA GLU A 169 -16.11 12.55 -10.04
C GLU A 169 -15.51 13.61 -10.99
N ASN A 170 -15.21 14.79 -10.48
CA ASN A 170 -14.63 15.91 -11.22
C ASN A 170 -13.10 16.01 -11.11
N GLU A 171 -12.46 15.07 -10.44
CA GLU A 171 -11.00 15.04 -10.28
C GLU A 171 -10.36 14.25 -11.42
N GLU A 172 -9.41 14.84 -12.12
CA GLU A 172 -8.66 14.14 -13.16
C GLU A 172 -7.52 13.32 -12.56
N TRP A 173 -7.37 12.05 -12.97
CA TRP A 173 -6.33 11.15 -12.49
C TRP A 173 -4.92 11.72 -12.64
N ALA A 174 -4.64 12.32 -13.81
CA ALA A 174 -3.33 12.92 -14.07
C ALA A 174 -3.06 14.11 -13.15
N HIS A 175 -4.08 14.94 -12.84
CA HIS A 175 -3.94 16.05 -11.91
C HIS A 175 -3.73 15.55 -10.48
N TYR A 176 -4.55 14.61 -10.00
CA TYR A 176 -4.42 14.02 -8.67
C TYR A 176 -3.03 13.40 -8.48
N MET A 177 -2.62 12.53 -9.38
CA MET A 177 -1.34 11.83 -9.29
C MET A 177 -0.15 12.79 -9.46
N GLY A 178 -0.28 13.79 -10.34
CA GLY A 178 0.71 14.85 -10.51
C GLY A 178 0.94 15.66 -9.22
N THR A 179 -0.15 15.99 -8.50
CA THR A 179 -0.07 16.69 -7.21
C THR A 179 0.62 15.82 -6.15
N VAL A 180 0.24 14.54 -6.03
CA VAL A 180 0.89 13.60 -5.11
C VAL A 180 2.39 13.50 -5.37
N LYS A 181 2.79 13.31 -6.63
CA LYS A 181 4.21 13.24 -7.04
C LYS A 181 4.96 14.55 -6.81
N GLN A 182 4.31 15.69 -7.05
CA GLN A 182 4.92 16.99 -6.81
C GLN A 182 5.25 17.18 -5.33
N ILE A 183 4.32 16.84 -4.42
CA ILE A 183 4.57 16.88 -2.97
C ILE A 183 5.71 15.92 -2.59
N ALA A 184 5.69 14.70 -3.11
CA ALA A 184 6.75 13.72 -2.85
C ALA A 184 8.12 14.24 -3.28
N LYS A 185 8.20 14.90 -4.43
CA LYS A 185 9.43 15.50 -4.97
C LYS A 185 9.91 16.70 -4.15
N GLU A 186 9.02 17.61 -3.77
CA GLU A 186 9.35 18.81 -2.99
C GLU A 186 9.76 18.45 -1.56
N ALA A 187 9.07 17.46 -0.98
CA ALA A 187 9.18 17.08 0.42
C ALA A 187 10.31 16.09 0.70
N TYR A 188 11.26 15.88 -0.20
CA TYR A 188 12.34 14.90 -0.05
C TYR A 188 13.73 15.53 0.27
N PRO A 189 13.94 16.13 1.43
CA PRO A 189 15.21 16.14 2.12
C PRO A 189 15.32 14.89 3.01
N ALA A 190 16.53 14.38 3.17
CA ALA A 190 16.73 13.13 3.91
C ALA A 190 16.51 13.25 5.44
N LEU A 191 16.53 14.47 6.00
CA LEU A 191 16.49 14.73 7.43
C LEU A 191 15.41 15.75 7.79
N TYR A 192 14.69 15.49 8.87
CA TYR A 192 13.65 16.34 9.39
C TYR A 192 13.72 16.46 10.92
N ASP A 193 13.34 17.63 11.44
CA ASP A 193 13.05 17.84 12.85
C ASP A 193 11.56 17.69 13.10
N VAL A 194 11.20 16.87 14.07
CA VAL A 194 9.82 16.77 14.57
C VAL A 194 9.66 17.76 15.72
N LYS A 195 8.77 18.74 15.54
CA LYS A 195 8.54 19.85 16.48
C LYS A 195 7.13 19.81 17.05
N VAL A 196 7.04 20.19 18.32
CA VAL A 196 5.76 20.52 18.99
C VAL A 196 5.84 21.96 19.46
N GLY A 197 5.08 22.85 18.81
CA GLY A 197 5.30 24.29 18.93
C GLY A 197 6.71 24.65 18.44
N GLU A 198 7.48 25.33 19.29
CA GLU A 198 8.87 25.72 18.97
C GLU A 198 9.93 24.68 19.40
N ASN A 199 9.53 23.63 20.12
CA ASN A 199 10.47 22.67 20.66
C ASN A 199 10.71 21.51 19.67
N VAL A 200 11.97 21.16 19.44
CA VAL A 200 12.38 19.95 18.75
C VAL A 200 12.29 18.78 19.72
N GLU A 201 11.39 17.83 19.43
CA GLU A 201 11.22 16.61 20.22
C GLU A 201 12.27 15.55 19.81
N TYR A 202 12.44 15.35 18.48
CA TYR A 202 13.41 14.42 17.90
C TYR A 202 13.60 14.71 16.42
N ALA A 203 14.63 14.09 15.84
CA ALA A 203 14.86 14.10 14.40
C ALA A 203 14.48 12.74 13.78
N VAL A 204 14.09 12.73 12.52
CA VAL A 204 13.80 11.54 11.73
C VAL A 204 14.52 11.60 10.39
N THR A 205 14.87 10.43 9.87
CA THR A 205 15.30 10.30 8.46
C THR A 205 14.15 9.79 7.64
N GLN A 206 14.04 10.25 6.41
CA GLN A 206 13.13 9.65 5.45
C GLN A 206 13.86 8.55 4.67
N ARG A 207 13.24 7.37 4.58
CA ARG A 207 13.69 6.25 3.73
C ARG A 207 12.46 5.66 3.07
N TYR A 208 12.43 5.60 1.75
CA TYR A 208 11.20 5.27 1.02
C TYR A 208 10.03 6.17 1.47
N HIS A 209 8.84 5.63 1.60
CA HIS A 209 7.66 6.35 2.09
C HIS A 209 7.45 6.11 3.60
N LYS A 210 8.52 6.27 4.38
CA LYS A 210 8.47 6.22 5.84
C LYS A 210 9.46 7.18 6.49
N PHE A 211 9.13 7.69 7.65
CA PHE A 211 10.11 8.28 8.54
C PHE A 211 10.68 7.21 9.46
N VAL A 212 11.96 7.29 9.72
CA VAL A 212 12.69 6.43 10.66
C VAL A 212 13.14 7.26 11.83
N LEU A 213 12.58 6.97 12.99
CA LEU A 213 12.97 7.56 14.26
C LEU A 213 14.06 6.67 14.89
N VAL A 214 15.23 7.24 15.13
CA VAL A 214 16.31 6.57 15.87
C VAL A 214 16.22 6.96 17.34
N ASN A 215 15.91 6.01 18.21
CA ASN A 215 15.85 6.22 19.65
C ASN A 215 17.26 6.37 20.26
N LYS A 216 17.33 6.87 21.51
CA LYS A 216 18.59 7.07 22.21
C LYS A 216 19.40 5.79 22.48
N ASP A 217 18.74 4.65 22.50
CA ASP A 217 19.35 3.33 22.65
C ASP A 217 19.81 2.71 21.31
N GLY A 218 19.62 3.44 20.20
CA GLY A 218 19.94 3.00 18.85
C GLY A 218 18.87 2.16 18.17
N SER A 219 17.75 1.88 18.83
CA SER A 219 16.61 1.21 18.19
C SER A 219 15.92 2.13 17.18
N GLU A 220 15.44 1.57 16.08
CA GLU A 220 14.69 2.30 15.05
C GLU A 220 13.20 2.04 15.20
N LYS A 221 12.39 3.07 14.95
CA LYS A 221 10.94 2.98 14.82
C LYS A 221 10.53 3.55 13.47
N ASP A 222 9.91 2.70 12.67
CA ASP A 222 9.37 3.07 11.38
C ASP A 222 8.00 3.72 11.54
N LEU A 223 7.78 4.80 10.79
CA LEU A 223 6.53 5.54 10.68
C LEU A 223 6.11 5.56 9.21
N PRO A 224 5.53 4.47 8.70
CA PRO A 224 5.14 4.35 7.29
C PRO A 224 3.95 5.26 6.97
N PHE A 225 3.98 5.90 5.80
CA PHE A 225 2.95 6.79 5.30
C PHE A 225 2.72 6.59 3.80
N VAL A 226 1.61 7.11 3.30
CA VAL A 226 1.36 7.39 1.88
C VAL A 226 1.41 8.89 1.64
N TYR A 227 1.85 9.30 0.46
CA TYR A 227 1.63 10.66 0.00
C TYR A 227 0.17 10.86 -0.40
N THR A 228 -0.35 12.05 -0.16
CA THR A 228 -1.70 12.48 -0.56
C THR A 228 -1.62 13.81 -1.29
N VAL A 229 -2.71 14.28 -1.87
CA VAL A 229 -2.76 15.60 -2.51
C VAL A 229 -2.59 16.78 -1.52
N GLU A 230 -2.67 16.51 -0.22
CA GLU A 230 -2.47 17.53 0.81
C GLU A 230 -1.12 17.41 1.53
N GLY A 231 -0.47 16.23 1.48
CA GLY A 231 0.77 15.98 2.22
C GLY A 231 1.00 14.49 2.44
N ILE A 232 0.98 14.04 3.70
CA ILE A 232 1.14 12.63 4.05
C ILE A 232 0.03 12.13 4.98
N LYS A 233 -0.22 10.81 4.90
CA LYS A 233 -1.08 10.09 5.84
C LYS A 233 -0.34 8.88 6.36
N PHE A 234 -0.15 8.80 7.68
CA PHE A 234 0.47 7.63 8.32
C PHE A 234 -0.43 6.39 8.23
N SER A 235 0.18 5.23 8.12
CA SER A 235 -0.56 3.95 8.07
C SER A 235 -1.40 3.69 9.32
N GLU A 236 -0.96 4.23 10.44
CA GLU A 236 -1.64 4.22 11.75
C GLU A 236 -1.39 5.55 12.44
N PRO A 237 -2.26 6.00 13.37
CA PRO A 237 -2.01 7.22 14.12
C PRO A 237 -0.67 7.17 14.87
N VAL A 238 0.10 8.23 14.79
CA VAL A 238 1.40 8.38 15.48
C VAL A 238 1.25 9.38 16.61
N THR A 239 1.64 8.99 17.81
CA THR A 239 1.61 9.89 18.96
C THR A 239 2.85 10.80 18.92
N ILE A 240 2.65 12.11 18.77
CA ILE A 240 3.67 13.14 18.76
C ILE A 240 3.29 14.20 19.80
N GLY A 241 4.16 14.46 20.77
CA GLY A 241 3.88 15.41 21.85
C GLY A 241 2.61 15.13 22.64
N GLY A 242 2.25 13.82 22.78
CA GLY A 242 1.04 13.37 23.47
C GLY A 242 -0.26 13.53 22.66
N GLN A 243 -0.19 13.84 21.36
CA GLN A 243 -1.33 13.95 20.45
C GLN A 243 -1.22 12.87 19.36
N ASP A 244 -2.34 12.22 19.04
CA ASP A 244 -2.40 11.25 17.95
C ASP A 244 -2.62 11.99 16.63
N VAL A 245 -1.72 11.77 15.68
CA VAL A 245 -1.68 12.40 14.36
C VAL A 245 -1.78 11.32 13.30
N GLN A 246 -2.76 11.44 12.40
CA GLN A 246 -2.93 10.54 11.26
C GLN A 246 -2.43 11.18 9.97
N SER A 247 -2.64 12.47 9.78
CA SER A 247 -2.28 13.18 8.55
C SER A 247 -1.61 14.51 8.86
N LEU A 248 -0.71 14.90 7.96
CA LEU A 248 -0.01 16.18 8.00
C LEU A 248 -0.08 16.81 6.61
N VAL A 249 -0.35 18.11 6.56
CA VAL A 249 -0.41 18.89 5.32
C VAL A 249 0.99 19.40 4.99
N TRP A 250 1.38 19.31 3.72
CA TRP A 250 2.64 19.83 3.21
C TRP A 250 2.54 21.34 2.96
N ASP A 251 3.51 22.07 3.46
CA ASP A 251 3.71 23.50 3.21
C ASP A 251 5.07 23.69 2.53
N SER A 252 5.04 23.99 1.24
CA SER A 252 6.24 24.17 0.42
C SER A 252 7.02 25.46 0.75
N GLU A 253 6.36 26.50 1.33
CA GLU A 253 7.04 27.74 1.70
C GLU A 253 7.93 27.52 2.93
N THR A 254 7.46 26.72 3.87
CA THR A 254 8.19 26.41 5.10
C THR A 254 8.89 25.07 5.09
N MET A 255 8.81 24.34 3.99
CA MET A 255 9.39 23.00 3.84
C MET A 255 9.04 22.07 5.01
N ALA A 256 7.75 22.01 5.35
CA ALA A 256 7.28 21.32 6.54
C ALA A 256 5.95 20.59 6.28
N TYR A 257 5.80 19.43 6.90
CA TYR A 257 4.49 18.83 7.15
C TYR A 257 3.92 19.38 8.45
N ALA A 258 2.67 19.80 8.46
CA ALA A 258 2.06 20.43 9.62
C ALA A 258 0.64 19.90 9.93
N ASN A 259 0.33 19.83 11.23
CA ASN A 259 -1.01 19.65 11.75
C ASN A 259 -1.09 20.32 13.13
N ASN A 260 -1.93 21.35 13.26
CA ASN A 260 -2.01 22.18 14.47
C ASN A 260 -0.63 22.72 14.90
N ASN A 261 -0.18 22.31 16.09
CA ASN A 261 1.11 22.72 16.67
C ASN A 261 2.25 21.70 16.41
N ILE A 262 1.97 20.63 15.65
CA ILE A 262 2.96 19.62 15.28
C ILE A 262 3.47 19.93 13.88
N ARG A 263 4.79 19.93 13.73
CA ARG A 263 5.47 20.13 12.45
C ARG A 263 6.60 19.14 12.29
N ILE A 264 6.74 18.60 11.09
CA ILE A 264 7.92 17.84 10.65
C ILE A 264 8.60 18.72 9.60
N VAL A 265 9.70 19.37 10.03
CA VAL A 265 10.36 20.43 9.27
C VAL A 265 11.65 19.92 8.68
N ALA A 266 11.85 20.11 7.38
CA ALA A 266 13.10 19.78 6.74
C ALA A 266 14.27 20.53 7.38
N GLN A 267 15.35 19.82 7.68
CA GLN A 267 16.58 20.44 8.17
C GLN A 267 17.28 21.18 7.04
N GLU A 268 17.99 22.24 7.37
CA GLU A 268 18.89 22.88 6.41
C GLU A 268 19.99 21.90 5.98
N LEU A 269 20.21 21.84 4.69
CA LEU A 269 21.26 20.96 4.15
C LEU A 269 22.64 21.51 4.50
N PRO A 270 23.59 20.63 4.85
CA PRO A 270 24.95 21.07 5.13
C PRO A 270 25.57 21.90 4.00
N ALA A 271 26.45 22.84 4.34
CA ALA A 271 27.14 23.66 3.35
C ALA A 271 27.89 22.75 2.34
N GLY A 272 27.66 22.99 1.06
CA GLY A 272 28.23 22.19 -0.03
C GLY A 272 27.39 20.98 -0.46
N TYR A 273 26.28 20.72 0.22
CA TYR A 273 25.30 19.72 -0.25
C TYR A 273 24.67 20.20 -1.57
N LYS A 274 24.52 19.28 -2.50
CA LYS A 274 23.84 19.53 -3.77
C LYS A 274 22.59 18.68 -3.83
N LYS A 275 21.52 19.23 -4.36
CA LYS A 275 20.33 18.43 -4.69
C LYS A 275 20.68 17.42 -5.79
N TYR A 276 20.02 16.27 -5.78
CA TYR A 276 20.32 15.20 -6.74
C TYR A 276 20.13 15.68 -8.19
N GLU A 277 19.17 16.56 -8.47
CA GLU A 277 18.94 17.11 -9.81
C GLU A 277 20.17 17.90 -10.31
N GLU A 278 20.92 18.51 -9.42
CA GLU A 278 22.16 19.22 -9.74
C GLU A 278 23.33 18.29 -10.05
N LEU A 279 23.17 17.00 -9.73
CA LEU A 279 24.17 15.96 -9.96
C LEU A 279 23.83 15.09 -11.18
N LEU A 280 22.66 15.28 -11.81
CA LEU A 280 22.32 14.52 -13.01
C LEU A 280 23.20 14.95 -14.19
N GLY A 281 23.62 14.00 -15.01
CA GLY A 281 24.42 14.27 -16.20
C GLY A 281 25.52 13.25 -16.47
N GLU A 282 26.36 13.57 -17.44
CA GLU A 282 27.49 12.74 -17.82
C GLU A 282 28.73 13.09 -16.99
N TYR A 283 29.37 12.07 -16.46
CA TYR A 283 30.58 12.16 -15.64
C TYR A 283 31.66 11.20 -16.14
N ILE A 284 32.87 11.47 -15.75
CA ILE A 284 33.98 10.51 -15.89
C ILE A 284 34.31 10.02 -14.50
N PHE A 285 34.03 8.75 -14.25
CA PHE A 285 34.43 8.10 -13.01
C PHE A 285 35.87 7.67 -13.09
N VAL A 286 36.71 8.16 -12.15
CA VAL A 286 38.14 7.84 -12.06
C VAL A 286 38.35 6.93 -10.86
N TYR A 287 38.99 5.80 -11.05
CA TYR A 287 39.20 4.78 -10.01
C TYR A 287 40.64 4.30 -9.94
N GLY A 288 40.96 3.58 -8.89
CA GLY A 288 42.32 3.11 -8.63
C GLY A 288 43.32 4.24 -8.31
N ASP A 289 44.43 4.26 -9.00
CA ASP A 289 45.47 5.27 -8.86
C ASP A 289 45.25 6.53 -9.73
N GLY A 290 44.10 6.66 -10.32
CA GLY A 290 43.72 7.76 -11.21
C GLY A 290 44.07 7.55 -12.68
N ASN A 291 44.60 6.38 -13.04
CA ASN A 291 44.91 6.05 -14.44
C ASN A 291 43.75 5.39 -15.17
N ASP A 292 42.85 4.78 -14.44
CA ASP A 292 41.65 4.15 -15.00
C ASP A 292 40.44 5.08 -14.87
N SER A 293 39.67 5.18 -15.94
CA SER A 293 38.45 5.98 -15.96
C SER A 293 37.37 5.35 -16.87
N ALA A 294 36.13 5.54 -16.52
CA ALA A 294 34.99 5.14 -17.33
C ALA A 294 33.96 6.28 -17.40
N PRO A 295 33.30 6.48 -18.56
CA PRO A 295 32.16 7.36 -18.62
C PRO A 295 31.02 6.79 -17.80
N VAL A 296 30.33 7.64 -17.06
CA VAL A 296 29.18 7.28 -16.22
C VAL A 296 28.09 8.31 -16.43
N LEU A 297 26.90 7.84 -16.73
CA LEU A 297 25.70 8.67 -16.75
C LEU A 297 24.99 8.57 -15.40
N LEU A 298 24.84 9.70 -14.71
CA LEU A 298 23.96 9.82 -13.56
C LEU A 298 22.62 10.28 -14.00
N ARG A 299 21.59 9.47 -13.78
CA ARG A 299 20.21 9.80 -14.09
C ARG A 299 19.33 9.58 -12.89
N GLU A 300 18.21 10.30 -12.87
CA GLU A 300 17.21 10.14 -11.82
C GLU A 300 16.69 8.71 -11.81
N GLU A 301 16.70 8.08 -10.65
CA GLU A 301 15.98 6.87 -10.40
C GLU A 301 14.55 7.19 -10.00
N LEU A 302 13.57 6.53 -10.61
CA LEU A 302 12.15 6.77 -10.35
C LEU A 302 11.73 6.49 -8.89
N PHE A 303 12.54 5.71 -8.21
CA PHE A 303 12.30 5.31 -6.83
C PHE A 303 13.23 6.06 -5.88
N ASN A 304 12.71 6.67 -4.84
CA ASN A 304 13.46 7.39 -3.80
C ASN A 304 14.22 8.65 -4.24
N HIS A 305 13.93 9.23 -5.38
CA HIS A 305 14.67 10.39 -5.88
C HIS A 305 16.19 10.24 -5.75
N SER A 306 16.70 9.02 -5.95
CA SER A 306 18.12 8.74 -6.04
C SER A 306 18.56 8.75 -7.50
N PHE A 307 19.82 8.48 -7.74
CA PHE A 307 20.34 8.33 -9.09
C PHE A 307 21.09 7.01 -9.23
N ILE A 308 21.10 6.47 -10.44
CA ILE A 308 21.86 5.30 -10.80
C ILE A 308 23.05 5.70 -11.66
N MET A 309 24.12 4.93 -11.59
CA MET A 309 25.29 5.06 -12.47
C MET A 309 25.17 4.05 -13.58
N GLU A 310 25.22 4.54 -14.81
CA GLU A 310 25.35 3.74 -16.02
C GLU A 310 26.75 3.91 -16.58
N GLY A 311 27.47 2.80 -16.73
CA GLY A 311 28.83 2.79 -17.27
C GLY A 311 28.97 1.90 -18.50
#